data_eb53f06fe3a402382f4ddcf994efbbf8
#
_entry.id   eb53f06fe3a402382f4ddcf994efbbf8
#
_cell.length_a   1.000
_cell.length_b   1.000
_cell.length_c   1.000
_cell.angle_alpha   90.00
_cell.angle_beta   90.00
_cell.angle_gamma   90.00
#
_symmetry.space_group_name_H-M   'P 1'
#
loop_
_entity.id
_entity.type
_entity.pdbx_description
1 polymer ?
#
loop_
_entity_poly.entity_id
_entity_poly.type
_entity_poly.pdbx_seq_one_letter_code
_entity_poly.pdbx_strand_id
1 'polypeptide(L)'
;VSHVTARRLETATADADPDRAADAVAERATELDEGFDDLVEGIADADVVLLGEASHGTSEYYRLRARLTARLLEEGAFEFVAVEGDWTDCFGVTEYVTGRTDADGAREVLADFERWPTWMWANWEVAAFLDWLAEYNADRAVGERAGFYGLDVYGLYESMAAVIDYLRDLDPELADRTRDAYHCFEPYGEDAREYASSIRLVPEDCEEEVLEVLRDLREEVLERRGDADGDDPLADFAAEQNALVAKNAESYYRAMARGGRESWNVRDRHMSETLERLLEFHDGPGIVWAHNTHVGDARATTMRDRGKLNLGQLAREEVCDDESDVAAVGFGSHRGRVVAGDEWGAEMERMRVPEAKAGSHEDVFHRAGTADAILEFERGYGVTGGPKGDDDPLADPRGHRAIGVVYDPDYEGGNYVRTVLPDRYDAFVHVDETEALHPFDIEGGETPPETYPWGV
;
A
#
# COMPACT_ATOMS: atom_id res chain seq x y z
N VAL A 1 -10.64 -13.40 -13.92
CA VAL A 1 -10.74 -12.41 -15.01
C VAL A 1 -11.53 -13.05 -16.12
N SER A 2 -12.62 -12.38 -16.51
CA SER A 2 -13.42 -12.87 -17.61
C SER A 2 -12.56 -12.92 -18.89
N HIS A 3 -12.80 -13.93 -19.75
CA HIS A 3 -12.20 -13.97 -21.07
C HIS A 3 -12.45 -12.69 -21.88
N VAL A 4 -13.43 -11.88 -21.47
CA VAL A 4 -13.81 -10.61 -22.06
C VAL A 4 -12.77 -9.52 -21.76
N THR A 5 -12.34 -9.35 -20.49
CA THR A 5 -11.30 -8.37 -20.13
C THR A 5 -9.99 -8.66 -20.81
N ALA A 6 -9.61 -9.95 -20.83
CA ALA A 6 -8.42 -10.41 -21.54
C ALA A 6 -8.47 -10.02 -23.02
N ARG A 7 -9.60 -10.29 -23.68
CA ARG A 7 -9.82 -9.97 -25.10
C ARG A 7 -9.83 -8.47 -25.36
N ARG A 8 -10.39 -7.65 -24.44
CA ARG A 8 -10.38 -6.18 -24.56
C ARG A 8 -8.96 -5.63 -24.55
N LEU A 9 -8.12 -6.08 -23.60
CA LEU A 9 -6.72 -5.67 -23.53
C LEU A 9 -5.92 -6.03 -24.79
N GLU A 10 -6.19 -7.21 -25.39
CA GLU A 10 -5.51 -7.70 -26.59
C GLU A 10 -5.99 -7.03 -27.89
N THR A 11 -7.29 -6.74 -27.98
CA THR A 11 -7.92 -6.29 -29.24
C THR A 11 -8.14 -4.78 -29.31
N ALA A 12 -7.89 -4.03 -28.23
CA ALA A 12 -8.11 -2.59 -28.23
C ALA A 12 -7.24 -1.90 -29.28
N THR A 13 -7.89 -1.52 -30.36
CA THR A 13 -7.36 -0.65 -31.40
C THR A 13 -7.21 0.78 -30.86
N ALA A 14 -6.44 1.62 -31.55
CA ALA A 14 -6.23 3.04 -31.22
C ALA A 14 -7.51 3.93 -31.28
N ASP A 15 -8.68 3.33 -31.41
CA ASP A 15 -9.95 3.97 -31.77
C ASP A 15 -10.95 4.12 -30.61
N ALA A 16 -10.53 3.91 -29.34
CA ALA A 16 -11.40 4.17 -28.20
C ALA A 16 -11.73 5.68 -28.13
N ASP A 17 -12.99 6.03 -28.41
CA ASP A 17 -13.46 7.42 -28.46
C ASP A 17 -13.44 8.07 -27.07
N PRO A 18 -12.53 9.04 -26.77
CA PRO A 18 -12.46 9.65 -25.46
C PRO A 18 -13.66 10.55 -25.16
N ASP A 19 -14.30 11.13 -26.17
CA ASP A 19 -15.43 12.03 -25.94
C ASP A 19 -16.67 11.22 -25.55
N ARG A 20 -16.88 10.03 -26.14
CA ARG A 20 -17.96 9.11 -25.72
C ARG A 20 -17.75 8.61 -24.28
N ALA A 21 -16.50 8.36 -23.88
CA ALA A 21 -16.19 7.98 -22.51
C ALA A 21 -16.40 9.15 -21.52
N ALA A 22 -16.03 10.38 -21.93
CA ALA A 22 -16.27 11.57 -21.16
C ALA A 22 -17.78 11.85 -20.94
N ASP A 23 -18.61 11.66 -21.97
CA ASP A 23 -20.06 11.76 -21.85
C ASP A 23 -20.59 10.75 -20.82
N ALA A 24 -20.06 9.50 -20.81
CA ALA A 24 -20.47 8.49 -19.85
C ALA A 24 -20.02 8.81 -18.39
N VAL A 25 -18.85 9.44 -18.23
CA VAL A 25 -18.41 9.96 -16.93
C VAL A 25 -19.32 11.10 -16.49
N ALA A 26 -19.59 12.07 -17.35
CA ALA A 26 -20.46 13.21 -17.04
C ALA A 26 -21.89 12.81 -16.65
N GLU A 27 -22.38 11.68 -17.19
CA GLU A 27 -23.71 11.14 -16.84
C GLU A 27 -23.72 10.35 -15.52
N ARG A 28 -22.61 9.69 -15.14
CA ARG A 28 -22.57 8.68 -14.08
C ARG A 28 -21.77 9.10 -12.85
N ALA A 29 -20.80 10.00 -13.01
CA ALA A 29 -19.97 10.44 -11.90
C ALA A 29 -20.72 11.45 -11.02
N THR A 30 -20.46 11.40 -9.71
CA THR A 30 -20.96 12.35 -8.72
C THR A 30 -19.81 13.28 -8.31
N GLU A 31 -20.09 14.55 -7.98
CA GLU A 31 -19.07 15.44 -7.39
C GLU A 31 -18.53 14.82 -6.08
N LEU A 32 -17.24 14.98 -5.84
CA LEU A 32 -16.54 14.31 -4.75
C LEU A 32 -17.21 14.55 -3.38
N ASP A 33 -17.59 15.78 -3.08
CA ASP A 33 -18.21 16.12 -1.80
C ASP A 33 -19.65 15.57 -1.67
N GLU A 34 -20.40 15.49 -2.76
CA GLU A 34 -21.77 14.96 -2.77
C GLU A 34 -21.78 13.42 -2.74
N GLY A 35 -20.83 12.75 -3.40
CA GLY A 35 -20.75 11.28 -3.50
C GLY A 35 -19.94 10.62 -2.39
N PHE A 36 -19.33 11.40 -1.48
CA PHE A 36 -18.42 10.85 -0.48
C PHE A 36 -19.09 9.89 0.51
N ASP A 37 -20.28 10.25 0.99
CA ASP A 37 -21.03 9.41 1.93
C ASP A 37 -21.54 8.13 1.23
N ASP A 38 -21.98 8.23 -0.04
CA ASP A 38 -22.41 7.07 -0.83
C ASP A 38 -21.24 6.10 -1.06
N LEU A 39 -20.03 6.64 -1.35
CA LEU A 39 -18.82 5.83 -1.48
C LEU A 39 -18.50 5.08 -0.17
N VAL A 40 -18.55 5.77 0.97
CA VAL A 40 -18.32 5.13 2.29
C VAL A 40 -19.33 4.01 2.51
N GLU A 41 -20.64 4.27 2.31
CA GLU A 41 -21.68 3.25 2.45
C GLU A 41 -21.47 2.07 1.49
N GLY A 42 -21.02 2.36 0.25
CA GLY A 42 -20.79 1.35 -0.79
C GLY A 42 -19.62 0.40 -0.50
N ILE A 43 -18.65 0.77 0.36
CA ILE A 43 -17.46 -0.04 0.67
C ILE A 43 -17.42 -0.54 2.13
N ALA A 44 -18.32 -0.08 3.00
CA ALA A 44 -18.27 -0.34 4.45
C ALA A 44 -18.54 -1.80 4.84
N ASP A 45 -19.14 -2.60 3.97
CA ASP A 45 -19.46 -4.03 4.19
C ASP A 45 -18.37 -4.98 3.67
N ALA A 46 -17.23 -4.46 3.17
CA ALA A 46 -16.12 -5.26 2.71
C ALA A 46 -15.23 -5.75 3.87
N ASP A 47 -14.64 -6.94 3.74
CA ASP A 47 -13.63 -7.43 4.68
C ASP A 47 -12.28 -6.73 4.46
N VAL A 48 -12.01 -6.34 3.21
CA VAL A 48 -10.80 -5.61 2.83
C VAL A 48 -11.14 -4.41 1.96
N VAL A 49 -10.80 -3.21 2.41
CA VAL A 49 -10.88 -1.98 1.62
C VAL A 49 -9.48 -1.56 1.17
N LEU A 50 -9.26 -1.53 -0.14
CA LEU A 50 -7.99 -1.15 -0.75
C LEU A 50 -8.10 0.27 -1.30
N LEU A 51 -7.39 1.22 -0.70
CA LEU A 51 -7.36 2.63 -1.09
C LEU A 51 -6.07 2.94 -1.84
N GLY A 52 -6.20 3.32 -3.11
CA GLY A 52 -5.09 3.57 -4.02
C GLY A 52 -4.47 4.96 -3.93
N GLU A 53 -3.54 5.20 -4.82
CA GLU A 53 -2.98 6.49 -5.22
C GLU A 53 -2.32 6.37 -6.59
N ALA A 54 -2.39 7.42 -7.41
CA ALA A 54 -1.72 7.44 -8.72
C ALA A 54 -0.28 7.96 -8.63
N SER A 55 0.12 8.46 -7.47
CA SER A 55 1.50 8.86 -7.16
C SER A 55 1.71 8.87 -5.65
N HIS A 56 2.91 8.49 -5.20
CA HIS A 56 3.25 8.51 -3.77
C HIS A 56 3.39 9.90 -3.17
N GLY A 57 3.58 10.93 -3.96
CA GLY A 57 3.91 12.28 -3.48
C GLY A 57 2.84 13.34 -3.71
N THR A 58 1.56 12.98 -3.74
CA THR A 58 0.42 13.87 -3.96
C THR A 58 -0.42 14.03 -2.70
N SER A 59 -0.61 15.26 -2.22
CA SER A 59 -1.28 15.59 -0.96
C SER A 59 -2.74 15.10 -0.90
N GLU A 60 -3.53 15.36 -1.95
CA GLU A 60 -4.95 15.03 -1.99
C GLU A 60 -5.21 13.53 -1.80
N TYR A 61 -4.34 12.65 -2.32
CA TYR A 61 -4.53 11.22 -2.14
C TYR A 61 -4.39 10.80 -0.68
N TYR A 62 -3.42 11.34 0.05
CA TYR A 62 -3.25 11.06 1.48
C TYR A 62 -4.43 11.60 2.29
N ARG A 63 -4.86 12.83 2.01
CA ARG A 63 -5.99 13.46 2.71
C ARG A 63 -7.29 12.71 2.47
N LEU A 64 -7.58 12.29 1.24
CA LEU A 64 -8.80 11.55 0.90
C LEU A 64 -8.79 10.14 1.49
N ARG A 65 -7.64 9.42 1.43
CA ARG A 65 -7.50 8.12 2.11
C ARG A 65 -7.69 8.25 3.62
N ALA A 66 -7.09 9.24 4.24
CA ALA A 66 -7.24 9.51 5.66
C ALA A 66 -8.70 9.80 6.05
N ARG A 67 -9.40 10.63 5.25
CA ARG A 67 -10.82 10.97 5.46
C ARG A 67 -11.73 9.74 5.28
N LEU A 68 -11.51 8.92 4.24
CA LEU A 68 -12.24 7.66 4.03
C LEU A 68 -11.99 6.69 5.19
N THR A 69 -10.74 6.51 5.58
CA THR A 69 -10.35 5.62 6.67
C THR A 69 -10.96 6.04 8.00
N ALA A 70 -10.93 7.34 8.31
CA ALA A 70 -11.53 7.86 9.53
C ALA A 70 -13.05 7.54 9.59
N ARG A 71 -13.78 7.77 8.49
CA ARG A 71 -15.21 7.46 8.41
C ARG A 71 -15.49 5.95 8.56
N LEU A 72 -14.70 5.10 7.90
CA LEU A 72 -14.85 3.64 7.98
C LEU A 72 -14.56 3.12 9.41
N LEU A 73 -13.56 3.65 10.10
CA LEU A 73 -13.28 3.34 11.49
C LEU A 73 -14.38 3.84 12.45
N GLU A 74 -14.90 5.05 12.23
CA GLU A 74 -15.97 5.64 13.06
C GLU A 74 -17.30 4.90 12.87
N GLU A 75 -17.61 4.43 11.68
CA GLU A 75 -18.84 3.68 11.37
C GLU A 75 -18.77 2.21 11.81
N GLY A 76 -17.57 1.71 12.19
CA GLY A 76 -17.44 0.72 13.23
C GLY A 76 -17.25 -0.74 12.83
N ALA A 77 -16.74 -1.06 11.64
CA ALA A 77 -16.40 -2.45 11.34
C ALA A 77 -14.88 -2.71 11.27
N PHE A 78 -14.08 -1.72 10.85
CA PHE A 78 -12.65 -1.91 10.55
C PHE A 78 -11.77 -1.88 11.82
N GLU A 79 -10.82 -2.80 11.89
CA GLU A 79 -9.98 -3.05 13.07
C GLU A 79 -8.55 -2.52 12.90
N PHE A 80 -8.08 -2.29 11.66
CA PHE A 80 -6.71 -1.82 11.41
C PHE A 80 -6.55 -1.12 10.07
N VAL A 81 -5.46 -0.37 9.98
CA VAL A 81 -4.94 0.21 8.73
C VAL A 81 -3.60 -0.44 8.40
N ALA A 82 -3.43 -0.89 7.18
CA ALA A 82 -2.17 -1.42 6.68
C ALA A 82 -1.68 -0.61 5.49
N VAL A 83 -0.37 -0.45 5.32
CA VAL A 83 0.16 0.46 4.31
C VAL A 83 1.34 -0.14 3.54
N GLU A 84 1.60 0.35 2.33
CA GLU A 84 2.80 0.07 1.54
C GLU A 84 4.03 0.73 2.20
N GLY A 85 4.39 0.24 3.39
CA GLY A 85 5.48 0.74 4.24
C GLY A 85 6.19 -0.42 4.94
N ASP A 86 7.40 -0.16 5.41
CA ASP A 86 8.19 -1.17 6.13
C ASP A 86 7.49 -1.58 7.43
N TRP A 87 7.49 -2.88 7.71
CA TRP A 87 6.84 -3.43 8.90
C TRP A 87 7.38 -2.84 10.20
N THR A 88 8.70 -2.81 10.37
CA THR A 88 9.35 -2.34 11.60
C THR A 88 9.06 -0.88 11.92
N ASP A 89 9.15 0.01 10.92
CA ASP A 89 8.87 1.43 11.07
C ASP A 89 7.40 1.67 11.40
N CYS A 90 6.49 1.00 10.68
CA CYS A 90 5.05 1.11 10.90
C CYS A 90 4.62 0.46 12.24
N PHE A 91 5.36 -0.52 12.75
CA PHE A 91 5.07 -1.09 14.06
C PHE A 91 5.33 -0.07 15.19
N GLY A 92 6.38 0.75 15.10
CA GLY A 92 6.58 1.89 16.00
C GLY A 92 5.42 2.89 15.97
N VAL A 93 4.83 3.11 14.79
CA VAL A 93 3.61 3.91 14.65
C VAL A 93 2.42 3.21 15.32
N THR A 94 2.28 1.88 15.19
CA THR A 94 1.24 1.11 15.89
C THR A 94 1.37 1.28 17.41
N GLU A 95 2.59 1.22 17.95
CA GLU A 95 2.82 1.46 19.38
C GLU A 95 2.37 2.86 19.81
N TYR A 96 2.64 3.89 18.99
CA TYR A 96 2.19 5.25 19.24
C TYR A 96 0.66 5.35 19.24
N VAL A 97 -0.01 4.96 18.16
CA VAL A 97 -1.46 5.13 18.02
C VAL A 97 -2.25 4.26 18.99
N THR A 98 -1.68 3.18 19.49
CA THR A 98 -2.28 2.32 20.53
C THR A 98 -1.90 2.73 21.96
N GLY A 99 -1.11 3.81 22.13
CA GLY A 99 -0.74 4.35 23.44
C GLY A 99 0.25 3.49 24.21
N ARG A 100 1.19 2.85 23.54
CA ARG A 100 2.27 2.03 24.12
C ARG A 100 3.60 2.78 24.22
N THR A 101 3.71 3.99 23.67
CA THR A 101 4.89 4.85 23.74
C THR A 101 4.59 6.16 24.47
N ASP A 102 5.64 6.85 24.93
CA ASP A 102 5.56 8.17 25.55
C ASP A 102 5.80 9.31 24.52
N ALA A 103 5.70 9.04 23.21
CA ALA A 103 5.91 10.03 22.16
C ALA A 103 4.89 11.17 22.25
N ASP A 104 5.35 12.42 22.10
CA ASP A 104 4.53 13.63 22.24
C ASP A 104 3.57 13.85 21.05
N GLY A 105 3.77 13.15 19.91
CA GLY A 105 2.93 13.24 18.71
C GLY A 105 3.47 12.42 17.53
N ALA A 106 2.65 12.26 16.51
CA ALA A 106 2.96 11.44 15.33
C ALA A 106 4.26 11.88 14.61
N ARG A 107 4.56 13.19 14.61
CA ARG A 107 5.78 13.71 13.99
C ARG A 107 7.07 13.14 14.61
N GLU A 108 7.08 12.89 15.92
CA GLU A 108 8.23 12.31 16.61
C GLU A 108 8.48 10.88 16.12
N VAL A 109 7.43 10.07 16.07
CA VAL A 109 7.52 8.67 15.62
C VAL A 109 7.85 8.57 14.12
N LEU A 110 7.28 9.45 13.29
CA LEU A 110 7.56 9.47 11.86
C LEU A 110 8.97 9.97 11.51
N ALA A 111 9.66 10.65 12.44
CA ALA A 111 11.05 11.06 12.26
C ALA A 111 12.04 9.86 12.30
N ASP A 112 11.61 8.70 12.81
CA ASP A 112 12.40 7.47 12.84
C ASP A 112 12.41 6.72 11.50
N PHE A 113 11.61 7.17 10.52
CA PHE A 113 11.63 6.62 9.16
C PHE A 113 12.90 7.06 8.42
N GLU A 114 13.91 6.23 8.40
CA GLU A 114 15.23 6.55 7.80
C GLU A 114 15.40 6.00 6.38
N ARG A 115 14.62 4.98 5.98
CA ARG A 115 14.71 4.37 4.66
C ARG A 115 14.14 5.30 3.59
N TRP A 116 14.91 5.51 2.52
CA TRP A 116 14.42 6.21 1.33
C TRP A 116 13.32 5.40 0.62
N PRO A 117 12.22 6.02 0.25
CA PRO A 117 11.85 7.43 0.37
C PRO A 117 11.12 7.75 1.68
N THR A 118 11.80 8.44 2.61
CA THR A 118 11.24 8.82 3.92
C THR A 118 9.94 9.62 3.82
N TRP A 119 9.86 10.48 2.82
CA TRP A 119 8.76 11.41 2.59
C TRP A 119 7.39 10.73 2.30
N MET A 120 7.36 9.47 1.92
CA MET A 120 6.08 8.75 1.74
C MET A 120 5.29 8.71 3.04
N TRP A 121 5.96 8.59 4.19
CA TRP A 121 5.31 8.48 5.50
C TRP A 121 5.65 9.65 6.43
N ALA A 122 6.88 10.18 6.39
CA ALA A 122 7.32 11.33 7.18
C ALA A 122 6.83 12.66 6.57
N ASN A 123 5.51 12.90 6.64
CA ASN A 123 4.83 14.07 6.09
C ASN A 123 3.68 14.53 6.98
N TRP A 124 3.19 15.75 6.75
CA TRP A 124 2.15 16.35 7.57
C TRP A 124 0.77 15.72 7.39
N GLU A 125 0.45 15.20 6.21
CA GLU A 125 -0.81 14.53 5.95
C GLU A 125 -0.93 13.23 6.76
N VAL A 126 0.14 12.44 6.80
CA VAL A 126 0.19 11.22 7.61
C VAL A 126 0.22 11.56 9.09
N ALA A 127 1.01 12.56 9.51
CA ALA A 127 1.05 12.99 10.92
C ALA A 127 -0.34 13.38 11.43
N ALA A 128 -1.10 14.15 10.64
CA ALA A 128 -2.46 14.54 11.00
C ALA A 128 -3.40 13.33 11.16
N PHE A 129 -3.29 12.34 10.28
CA PHE A 129 -4.08 11.12 10.38
C PHE A 129 -3.71 10.30 11.62
N LEU A 130 -2.42 10.15 11.91
CA LEU A 130 -1.96 9.36 13.06
C LEU A 130 -2.27 10.01 14.40
N ASP A 131 -2.18 11.34 14.51
CA ASP A 131 -2.61 12.07 15.70
C ASP A 131 -4.12 11.89 15.93
N TRP A 132 -4.93 11.96 14.85
CA TRP A 132 -6.35 11.64 14.90
C TRP A 132 -6.59 10.18 15.33
N LEU A 133 -5.84 9.21 14.77
CA LEU A 133 -6.01 7.79 15.10
C LEU A 133 -5.64 7.49 16.57
N ALA A 134 -4.61 8.16 17.09
CA ALA A 134 -4.26 8.06 18.51
C ALA A 134 -5.38 8.62 19.41
N GLU A 135 -6.00 9.75 19.04
CA GLU A 135 -7.15 10.32 19.75
C GLU A 135 -8.37 9.39 19.67
N TYR A 136 -8.67 8.85 18.49
CA TYR A 136 -9.72 7.85 18.29
C TYR A 136 -9.54 6.61 19.18
N ASN A 137 -8.32 6.14 19.35
CA ASN A 137 -7.99 4.98 20.20
C ASN A 137 -8.00 5.28 21.72
N ALA A 138 -7.87 6.54 22.13
CA ALA A 138 -7.67 6.90 23.53
C ALA A 138 -8.82 6.43 24.45
N ASP A 139 -10.06 6.46 23.96
CA ASP A 139 -11.26 6.07 24.71
C ASP A 139 -11.65 4.58 24.47
N ARG A 140 -10.84 3.81 23.72
CA ARG A 140 -11.11 2.40 23.40
C ARG A 140 -10.35 1.44 24.32
N ALA A 141 -10.93 0.27 24.55
CA ALA A 141 -10.22 -0.80 25.25
C ALA A 141 -8.98 -1.24 24.44
N VAL A 142 -7.92 -1.68 25.11
CA VAL A 142 -6.63 -2.01 24.48
C VAL A 142 -6.78 -3.00 23.31
N GLY A 143 -7.66 -3.99 23.44
CA GLY A 143 -7.92 -4.98 22.37
C GLY A 143 -8.85 -4.48 21.24
N GLU A 144 -9.35 -3.27 21.31
CA GLU A 144 -10.25 -2.65 20.31
C GLU A 144 -9.60 -1.45 19.60
N ARG A 145 -8.31 -1.22 19.86
CA ARG A 145 -7.55 -0.11 19.28
C ARG A 145 -7.06 -0.46 17.90
N ALA A 146 -7.34 0.39 16.93
CA ALA A 146 -6.88 0.21 15.56
C ALA A 146 -5.38 0.50 15.44
N GLY A 147 -4.61 -0.44 14.88
CA GLY A 147 -3.19 -0.29 14.59
C GLY A 147 -2.93 0.28 13.20
N PHE A 148 -1.65 0.63 12.96
CA PHE A 148 -1.15 1.11 11.67
C PHE A 148 0.08 0.29 11.27
N TYR A 149 -0.08 -0.64 10.33
CA TYR A 149 0.89 -1.69 10.04
C TYR A 149 1.53 -1.53 8.66
N GLY A 150 2.81 -1.89 8.53
CA GLY A 150 3.49 -1.99 7.26
C GLY A 150 3.28 -3.35 6.58
N LEU A 151 3.10 -3.34 5.27
CA LEU A 151 2.97 -4.56 4.47
C LEU A 151 4.24 -4.93 3.72
N ASP A 152 5.26 -4.05 3.66
CA ASP A 152 6.37 -4.18 2.74
C ASP A 152 7.49 -5.11 3.23
N VAL A 153 8.33 -5.52 2.30
CA VAL A 153 9.30 -6.61 2.45
C VAL A 153 10.74 -6.12 2.63
N TYR A 154 10.98 -4.80 2.71
CA TYR A 154 12.35 -4.26 2.60
C TYR A 154 13.18 -4.33 3.88
N GLY A 155 12.58 -4.38 5.05
CA GLY A 155 13.23 -4.28 6.37
C GLY A 155 13.98 -5.54 6.81
N LEU A 156 14.96 -6.04 6.02
CA LEU A 156 15.70 -7.27 6.32
C LEU A 156 16.46 -7.18 7.66
N TYR A 157 17.33 -6.19 7.79
CA TYR A 157 18.22 -6.07 8.97
C TYR A 157 17.48 -5.56 10.19
N GLU A 158 16.58 -4.64 10.01
CA GLU A 158 15.71 -4.09 11.04
C GLU A 158 14.84 -5.20 11.66
N SER A 159 14.25 -6.05 10.82
CA SER A 159 13.44 -7.18 11.28
C SER A 159 14.28 -8.25 11.98
N MET A 160 15.48 -8.54 11.52
CA MET A 160 16.41 -9.45 12.22
C MET A 160 16.79 -8.90 13.61
N ALA A 161 17.08 -7.60 13.72
CA ALA A 161 17.38 -6.97 14.98
C ALA A 161 16.19 -7.04 15.94
N ALA A 162 14.97 -6.74 15.47
CA ALA A 162 13.76 -6.80 16.26
C ALA A 162 13.48 -8.22 16.82
N VAL A 163 13.70 -9.28 16.01
CA VAL A 163 13.58 -10.67 16.48
C VAL A 163 14.58 -10.98 17.60
N ILE A 164 15.85 -10.58 17.43
CA ILE A 164 16.88 -10.81 18.45
C ILE A 164 16.55 -10.06 19.74
N ASP A 165 16.09 -8.82 19.64
CA ASP A 165 15.75 -7.99 20.80
C ASP A 165 14.54 -8.57 21.55
N TYR A 166 13.50 -9.01 20.85
CA TYR A 166 12.37 -9.71 21.44
C TYR A 166 12.81 -10.98 22.19
N LEU A 167 13.62 -11.83 21.56
CA LEU A 167 14.10 -13.09 22.15
C LEU A 167 15.05 -12.86 23.34
N ARG A 168 15.79 -11.76 23.36
CA ARG A 168 16.76 -11.48 24.45
C ARG A 168 16.11 -11.40 25.82
N ASP A 169 14.88 -10.87 25.87
CA ASP A 169 14.11 -10.74 27.11
C ASP A 169 13.41 -12.05 27.50
N LEU A 170 13.22 -12.97 26.57
CA LEU A 170 12.50 -14.22 26.74
C LEU A 170 13.41 -15.44 26.95
N ASP A 171 14.25 -15.71 25.98
CA ASP A 171 15.22 -16.80 25.95
C ASP A 171 16.56 -16.28 25.40
N PRO A 172 17.49 -15.86 26.27
CA PRO A 172 18.80 -15.40 25.84
C PRO A 172 19.62 -16.43 25.06
N GLU A 173 19.41 -17.75 25.31
CA GLU A 173 20.11 -18.80 24.57
C GLU A 173 19.55 -18.92 23.13
N LEU A 174 18.24 -18.78 22.96
CA LEU A 174 17.62 -18.71 21.63
C LEU A 174 18.01 -17.43 20.91
N ALA A 175 18.06 -16.28 21.59
CA ALA A 175 18.55 -15.02 21.02
C ALA A 175 19.98 -15.14 20.46
N ASP A 176 20.89 -15.82 21.20
CA ASP A 176 22.25 -16.03 20.75
C ASP A 176 22.32 -16.99 19.54
N ARG A 177 21.51 -18.08 19.51
CA ARG A 177 21.40 -18.96 18.34
C ARG A 177 20.85 -18.24 17.11
N THR A 178 19.83 -17.41 17.31
CA THR A 178 19.23 -16.58 16.23
C THR A 178 20.28 -15.61 15.65
N ARG A 179 21.07 -14.97 16.52
CA ARG A 179 22.16 -14.11 16.05
C ARG A 179 23.20 -14.89 15.26
N ASP A 180 23.57 -16.11 15.73
CA ASP A 180 24.51 -16.98 15.02
C ASP A 180 23.95 -17.43 13.64
N ALA A 181 22.65 -17.70 13.54
CA ALA A 181 21.97 -17.98 12.27
C ALA A 181 22.03 -16.80 11.29
N TYR A 182 21.86 -15.58 11.78
CA TYR A 182 21.95 -14.37 10.96
C TYR A 182 23.39 -13.95 10.59
N HIS A 183 24.42 -14.61 11.12
CA HIS A 183 25.82 -14.38 10.74
C HIS A 183 26.12 -14.56 9.25
N CYS A 184 25.30 -15.32 8.53
CA CYS A 184 25.41 -15.47 7.08
C CYS A 184 25.29 -14.13 6.32
N PHE A 185 24.63 -13.13 6.92
CA PHE A 185 24.48 -11.80 6.34
C PHE A 185 25.65 -10.84 6.67
N GLU A 186 26.44 -11.09 7.71
CA GLU A 186 27.54 -10.21 8.15
C GLU A 186 28.55 -9.79 7.05
N PRO A 187 28.92 -10.68 6.09
CA PRO A 187 29.87 -10.29 5.05
C PRO A 187 29.36 -9.16 4.13
N TYR A 188 28.09 -8.84 4.18
CA TYR A 188 27.41 -7.91 3.29
C TYR A 188 27.06 -6.56 3.96
N GLY A 189 27.52 -6.34 5.20
CA GLY A 189 27.19 -5.15 5.97
C GLY A 189 25.70 -5.04 6.30
N GLU A 190 25.24 -3.84 6.62
CA GLU A 190 23.81 -3.55 6.88
C GLU A 190 23.07 -3.04 5.63
N ASP A 191 23.67 -3.16 4.45
CA ASP A 191 23.05 -2.76 3.17
C ASP A 191 22.53 -4.00 2.41
N ALA A 192 21.21 -4.15 2.41
CA ALA A 192 20.54 -5.24 1.70
C ALA A 192 20.79 -5.25 0.18
N ARG A 193 21.20 -4.11 -0.42
CA ARG A 193 21.63 -4.04 -1.83
C ARG A 193 23.05 -4.60 -2.03
N GLU A 194 23.93 -4.41 -1.07
CA GLU A 194 25.24 -5.10 -1.09
C GLU A 194 25.04 -6.61 -1.03
N TYR A 195 24.13 -7.08 -0.17
CA TYR A 195 23.71 -8.48 -0.15
C TYR A 195 23.22 -8.93 -1.54
N ALA A 196 22.22 -8.26 -2.11
CA ALA A 196 21.68 -8.58 -3.44
C ALA A 196 22.74 -8.57 -4.55
N SER A 197 23.69 -7.64 -4.53
CA SER A 197 24.76 -7.55 -5.53
C SER A 197 25.77 -8.69 -5.39
N SER A 198 26.00 -9.15 -4.19
CA SER A 198 27.00 -10.18 -3.83
C SER A 198 26.47 -11.61 -4.04
N ILE A 199 25.18 -11.85 -3.92
CA ILE A 199 24.53 -13.16 -4.14
C ILE A 199 24.91 -13.77 -5.51
N ARG A 200 25.12 -12.94 -6.53
CA ARG A 200 25.55 -13.44 -7.86
C ARG A 200 26.91 -14.11 -7.86
N LEU A 201 27.72 -13.87 -6.84
CA LEU A 201 29.09 -14.34 -6.74
C LEU A 201 29.28 -15.42 -5.65
N VAL A 202 28.29 -15.62 -4.77
CA VAL A 202 28.34 -16.55 -3.64
C VAL A 202 27.26 -17.63 -3.85
N PRO A 203 27.65 -18.93 -3.82
CA PRO A 203 26.67 -20.02 -4.03
C PRO A 203 25.78 -20.31 -2.82
N GLU A 204 26.16 -19.83 -1.64
CA GLU A 204 25.45 -20.06 -0.38
C GLU A 204 24.54 -18.85 -0.12
N ASP A 205 23.25 -19.08 -0.01
CA ASP A 205 22.24 -18.13 0.40
C ASP A 205 21.85 -18.36 1.88
N CYS A 206 21.21 -17.40 2.50
CA CYS A 206 20.79 -17.48 3.91
C CYS A 206 19.38 -18.01 4.10
N GLU A 207 18.79 -18.65 3.08
CA GLU A 207 17.39 -19.09 3.12
C GLU A 207 17.11 -20.12 4.21
N GLU A 208 18.03 -21.10 4.38
CA GLU A 208 17.85 -22.17 5.38
C GLU A 208 17.91 -21.59 6.81
N GLU A 209 18.81 -20.65 7.05
CA GLU A 209 19.02 -19.99 8.34
C GLU A 209 17.81 -19.16 8.77
N VAL A 210 17.25 -18.34 7.90
CA VAL A 210 16.06 -17.52 8.23
C VAL A 210 14.80 -18.38 8.40
N LEU A 211 14.71 -19.52 7.70
CA LEU A 211 13.62 -20.48 7.90
C LEU A 211 13.72 -21.20 9.24
N GLU A 212 14.93 -21.52 9.70
CA GLU A 212 15.17 -22.13 11.01
C GLU A 212 14.77 -21.16 12.11
N VAL A 213 15.22 -19.90 12.06
CA VAL A 213 14.83 -18.85 13.02
C VAL A 213 13.33 -18.67 13.12
N LEU A 214 12.62 -18.57 11.98
CA LEU A 214 11.16 -18.43 11.97
C LEU A 214 10.46 -19.62 12.63
N ARG A 215 10.99 -20.84 12.44
CA ARG A 215 10.44 -22.04 13.05
C ARG A 215 10.64 -22.05 14.56
N ASP A 216 11.87 -21.80 15.00
CA ASP A 216 12.24 -21.81 16.43
C ASP A 216 11.45 -20.74 17.20
N LEU A 217 11.32 -19.53 16.62
CA LEU A 217 10.53 -18.46 17.21
C LEU A 217 9.05 -18.84 17.35
N ARG A 218 8.46 -19.45 16.32
CA ARG A 218 7.06 -19.91 16.38
C ARG A 218 6.85 -20.99 17.44
N GLU A 219 7.79 -21.91 17.61
CA GLU A 219 7.72 -22.93 18.65
C GLU A 219 7.75 -22.26 20.05
N GLU A 220 8.65 -21.30 20.27
CA GLU A 220 8.75 -20.55 21.54
C GLU A 220 7.46 -19.77 21.86
N VAL A 221 6.92 -19.03 20.88
CA VAL A 221 5.65 -18.28 21.03
C VAL A 221 4.48 -19.22 21.36
N LEU A 222 4.39 -20.38 20.69
CA LEU A 222 3.33 -21.36 20.92
C LEU A 222 3.42 -22.01 22.31
N GLU A 223 4.63 -22.28 22.80
CA GLU A 223 4.84 -22.85 24.15
C GLU A 223 4.38 -21.88 25.24
N ARG A 224 4.51 -20.58 25.00
CA ARG A 224 4.13 -19.52 25.96
C ARG A 224 2.64 -19.17 25.97
N ARG A 225 1.92 -19.41 24.86
CA ARG A 225 0.46 -19.23 24.76
C ARG A 225 -0.31 -20.12 25.71
N GLY A 226 -0.18 -19.90 26.99
CA GLY A 226 -0.85 -20.69 28.04
C GLY A 226 -0.42 -20.29 29.44
N ASP A 227 0.62 -19.48 29.54
CA ASP A 227 1.08 -18.90 30.81
C ASP A 227 0.46 -17.50 30.99
N ALA A 228 -0.61 -17.43 31.75
CA ALA A 228 -1.48 -16.25 31.92
C ALA A 228 -0.83 -14.99 32.54
N ASP A 229 0.45 -14.99 32.86
CA ASP A 229 1.15 -13.92 33.64
C ASP A 229 2.22 -13.18 32.81
N GLY A 230 2.06 -12.98 31.52
CA GLY A 230 3.02 -12.25 30.69
C GLY A 230 2.71 -12.21 29.20
N ASP A 231 1.48 -12.52 28.83
CA ASP A 231 1.07 -12.59 27.42
C ASP A 231 0.89 -11.18 26.84
N ASP A 232 1.74 -10.80 25.86
CA ASP A 232 1.53 -9.63 24.99
C ASP A 232 1.30 -10.13 23.57
N PRO A 233 0.04 -10.40 23.16
CA PRO A 233 -0.26 -10.96 21.85
C PRO A 233 0.24 -10.09 20.69
N LEU A 234 0.30 -8.76 20.88
CA LEU A 234 0.78 -7.85 19.84
C LEU A 234 2.31 -7.94 19.69
N ALA A 235 3.06 -8.04 20.80
CA ALA A 235 4.51 -8.22 20.75
C ALA A 235 4.89 -9.60 20.16
N ASP A 236 4.15 -10.65 20.53
CA ASP A 236 4.33 -12.00 19.98
C ASP A 236 4.06 -12.01 18.47
N PHE A 237 2.96 -11.40 18.03
CA PHE A 237 2.62 -11.27 16.62
C PHE A 237 3.68 -10.47 15.85
N ALA A 238 4.15 -9.35 16.42
CA ALA A 238 5.19 -8.53 15.80
C ALA A 238 6.51 -9.28 15.63
N ALA A 239 6.90 -10.09 16.61
CA ALA A 239 8.12 -10.89 16.51
C ALA A 239 8.02 -11.98 15.42
N GLU A 240 6.88 -12.69 15.35
CA GLU A 240 6.63 -13.65 14.27
C GLU A 240 6.61 -12.97 12.89
N GLN A 241 6.03 -11.77 12.81
CA GLN A 241 5.96 -11.01 11.56
C GLN A 241 7.34 -10.51 11.13
N ASN A 242 8.17 -10.03 12.07
CA ASN A 242 9.56 -9.66 11.78
C ASN A 242 10.36 -10.85 11.22
N ALA A 243 10.21 -12.06 11.79
CA ALA A 243 10.87 -13.25 11.26
C ALA A 243 10.36 -13.60 9.83
N LEU A 244 9.08 -13.39 9.56
CA LEU A 244 8.51 -13.57 8.22
C LEU A 244 9.05 -12.53 7.23
N VAL A 245 9.14 -11.26 7.64
CA VAL A 245 9.76 -10.18 6.83
C VAL A 245 11.21 -10.55 6.50
N ALA A 246 12.02 -10.93 7.48
CA ALA A 246 13.41 -11.32 7.24
C ALA A 246 13.54 -12.46 6.21
N LYS A 247 12.69 -13.49 6.32
CA LYS A 247 12.63 -14.62 5.36
C LYS A 247 12.25 -14.14 3.95
N ASN A 248 11.20 -13.34 3.83
CA ASN A 248 10.68 -12.92 2.52
C ASN A 248 11.55 -11.82 1.89
N ALA A 249 12.19 -10.96 2.70
CA ALA A 249 13.17 -9.98 2.26
C ALA A 249 14.39 -10.65 1.63
N GLU A 250 14.92 -11.72 2.23
CA GLU A 250 16.00 -12.51 1.64
C GLU A 250 15.62 -12.99 0.23
N SER A 251 14.43 -13.59 0.10
CA SER A 251 13.91 -14.06 -1.19
C SER A 251 13.72 -12.93 -2.19
N TYR A 252 13.23 -11.76 -1.74
CA TYR A 252 13.05 -10.56 -2.55
C TYR A 252 14.39 -10.05 -3.11
N TYR A 253 15.42 -9.86 -2.24
CA TYR A 253 16.72 -9.35 -2.68
C TYR A 253 17.41 -10.33 -3.60
N ARG A 254 17.27 -11.63 -3.37
CA ARG A 254 17.76 -12.68 -4.28
C ARG A 254 17.07 -12.65 -5.65
N ALA A 255 15.74 -12.47 -5.68
CA ALA A 255 15.00 -12.33 -6.92
C ALA A 255 15.36 -11.03 -7.67
N MET A 256 15.56 -9.91 -6.95
CA MET A 256 16.03 -8.65 -7.51
C MET A 256 17.42 -8.78 -8.16
N ALA A 257 18.34 -9.49 -7.52
CA ALA A 257 19.68 -9.76 -8.07
C ALA A 257 19.64 -10.54 -9.38
N ARG A 258 18.66 -11.42 -9.58
CA ARG A 258 18.46 -12.18 -10.83
C ARG A 258 17.78 -11.35 -11.91
N GLY A 259 17.08 -10.28 -11.53
CA GLY A 259 16.34 -9.38 -12.41
C GLY A 259 15.02 -9.96 -12.91
N GLY A 260 14.17 -9.08 -13.45
CA GLY A 260 12.88 -9.47 -14.04
C GLY A 260 11.69 -9.22 -13.12
N ARG A 261 10.59 -9.95 -13.37
CA ARG A 261 9.30 -9.80 -12.68
C ARG A 261 9.24 -10.47 -11.30
N GLU A 262 10.22 -11.32 -10.99
CA GLU A 262 10.16 -12.23 -9.85
C GLU A 262 10.18 -11.45 -8.52
N SER A 263 11.03 -10.42 -8.40
CA SER A 263 11.06 -9.56 -7.22
C SER A 263 9.74 -8.83 -6.97
N TRP A 264 9.09 -8.34 -8.04
CA TRP A 264 7.75 -7.77 -7.94
C TRP A 264 6.75 -8.76 -7.33
N ASN A 265 6.69 -9.97 -7.86
CA ASN A 265 5.75 -10.97 -7.40
C ASN A 265 6.05 -11.46 -5.97
N VAL A 266 7.32 -11.53 -5.58
CA VAL A 266 7.71 -11.84 -4.18
C VAL A 266 7.21 -10.75 -3.24
N ARG A 267 7.37 -9.47 -3.60
CA ARG A 267 6.92 -8.33 -2.80
C ARG A 267 5.39 -8.36 -2.60
N ASP A 268 4.63 -8.44 -3.69
CA ASP A 268 3.16 -8.43 -3.61
C ASP A 268 2.59 -9.68 -2.90
N ARG A 269 3.24 -10.85 -3.03
CA ARG A 269 2.86 -12.04 -2.23
C ARG A 269 3.14 -11.85 -0.75
N HIS A 270 4.27 -11.21 -0.40
CA HIS A 270 4.54 -10.87 1.00
C HIS A 270 3.50 -9.90 1.57
N MET A 271 3.14 -8.85 0.81
CA MET A 271 2.10 -7.92 1.23
C MET A 271 0.76 -8.63 1.44
N SER A 272 0.42 -9.58 0.57
CA SER A 272 -0.79 -10.41 0.69
C SER A 272 -0.74 -11.34 1.90
N GLU A 273 0.39 -12.03 2.15
CA GLU A 273 0.59 -12.89 3.32
C GLU A 273 0.51 -12.08 4.63
N THR A 274 1.07 -10.88 4.63
CA THR A 274 0.99 -9.97 5.80
C THR A 274 -0.44 -9.50 6.04
N LEU A 275 -1.18 -9.14 4.98
CA LEU A 275 -2.59 -8.76 5.09
C LEU A 275 -3.46 -9.89 5.65
N GLU A 276 -3.31 -11.11 5.13
CA GLU A 276 -4.03 -12.29 5.63
C GLU A 276 -3.77 -12.51 7.13
N ARG A 277 -2.51 -12.41 7.57
CA ARG A 277 -2.14 -12.53 8.98
C ARG A 277 -2.72 -11.42 9.86
N LEU A 278 -2.83 -10.19 9.35
CA LEU A 278 -3.46 -9.08 10.08
C LEU A 278 -4.97 -9.30 10.24
N LEU A 279 -5.66 -9.76 9.20
CA LEU A 279 -7.08 -10.13 9.27
C LEU A 279 -7.32 -11.24 10.29
N GLU A 280 -6.47 -12.28 10.31
CA GLU A 280 -6.53 -13.35 11.30
C GLU A 280 -6.24 -12.86 12.73
N PHE A 281 -5.25 -11.98 12.90
CA PHE A 281 -4.85 -11.46 14.21
C PHE A 281 -5.93 -10.59 14.85
N HIS A 282 -6.55 -9.71 14.05
CA HIS A 282 -7.61 -8.81 14.51
C HIS A 282 -9.00 -9.46 14.54
N ASP A 283 -9.19 -10.61 13.87
CA ASP A 283 -10.51 -11.26 13.68
C ASP A 283 -11.56 -10.29 13.10
N GLY A 284 -11.14 -9.41 12.17
CA GLY A 284 -11.98 -8.36 11.63
C GLY A 284 -11.41 -7.69 10.37
N PRO A 285 -12.24 -6.85 9.69
CA PRO A 285 -11.89 -6.23 8.42
C PRO A 285 -10.79 -5.18 8.54
N GLY A 286 -10.06 -4.99 7.42
CA GLY A 286 -8.91 -4.10 7.33
C GLY A 286 -8.95 -3.12 6.17
N ILE A 287 -8.25 -1.97 6.34
CA ILE A 287 -8.08 -0.95 5.32
C ILE A 287 -6.63 -0.93 4.87
N VAL A 288 -6.39 -0.89 3.56
CA VAL A 288 -5.05 -0.89 2.98
C VAL A 288 -4.80 0.39 2.18
N TRP A 289 -3.67 1.05 2.42
CA TRP A 289 -3.18 2.16 1.59
C TRP A 289 -1.95 1.71 0.81
N ALA A 290 -2.05 1.68 -0.51
CA ALA A 290 -0.92 1.40 -1.37
C ALA A 290 -1.11 2.04 -2.74
N HIS A 291 -0.06 2.08 -3.54
CA HIS A 291 -0.13 2.59 -4.90
C HIS A 291 -1.16 1.83 -5.75
N ASN A 292 -1.80 2.51 -6.70
CA ASN A 292 -2.76 1.93 -7.65
C ASN A 292 -2.25 0.66 -8.35
N THR A 293 -0.92 0.51 -8.50
CA THR A 293 -0.33 -0.69 -9.12
C THR A 293 -0.35 -1.92 -8.20
N HIS A 294 -0.55 -1.71 -6.89
CA HIS A 294 -0.70 -2.77 -5.90
C HIS A 294 -2.17 -3.06 -5.57
N VAL A 295 -3.01 -2.03 -5.40
CA VAL A 295 -4.41 -2.22 -4.96
C VAL A 295 -5.40 -2.52 -6.08
N GLY A 296 -5.20 -1.99 -7.26
CA GLY A 296 -6.09 -2.27 -8.39
C GLY A 296 -5.77 -3.63 -9.04
N ASP A 297 -6.79 -4.39 -9.40
CA ASP A 297 -6.64 -5.75 -9.94
C ASP A 297 -5.69 -5.82 -11.15
N ALA A 298 -4.56 -6.50 -11.00
CA ALA A 298 -3.56 -6.65 -12.07
C ALA A 298 -4.11 -7.37 -13.30
N ARG A 299 -5.13 -8.23 -13.13
CA ARG A 299 -5.79 -8.98 -14.21
C ARG A 299 -6.47 -8.05 -15.21
N ALA A 300 -6.89 -6.86 -14.77
CA ALA A 300 -7.51 -5.82 -15.60
C ALA A 300 -6.50 -4.88 -16.28
N THR A 301 -5.22 -5.22 -16.25
CA THR A 301 -4.13 -4.39 -16.78
C THR A 301 -3.15 -5.17 -17.65
N THR A 302 -2.25 -4.46 -18.35
CA THR A 302 -1.13 -5.09 -19.09
C THR A 302 -0.04 -5.68 -18.18
N MET A 303 -0.14 -5.55 -16.86
CA MET A 303 0.76 -6.21 -15.91
C MET A 303 0.65 -7.75 -16.02
N ARG A 304 -0.56 -8.27 -16.23
CA ARG A 304 -0.83 -9.70 -16.46
C ARG A 304 -0.02 -10.27 -17.64
N ASP A 305 0.11 -9.51 -18.73
CA ASP A 305 0.82 -9.97 -19.93
C ASP A 305 2.32 -10.14 -19.67
N ARG A 306 2.82 -9.46 -18.66
CA ARG A 306 4.19 -9.59 -18.14
C ARG A 306 4.30 -10.64 -17.03
N GLY A 307 3.18 -11.31 -16.66
CA GLY A 307 3.10 -12.28 -15.56
C GLY A 307 3.36 -11.64 -14.21
N LYS A 308 3.06 -10.36 -14.04
CA LYS A 308 3.02 -9.67 -12.75
C LYS A 308 1.63 -9.84 -12.15
N LEU A 309 1.59 -10.25 -10.90
CA LEU A 309 0.41 -10.18 -10.03
C LEU A 309 0.55 -8.98 -9.09
N ASN A 310 -0.48 -8.70 -8.32
CA ASN A 310 -0.41 -7.67 -7.27
C ASN A 310 -1.36 -7.97 -6.11
N LEU A 311 -1.24 -7.18 -5.04
CA LEU A 311 -2.03 -7.32 -3.81
C LEU A 311 -3.54 -7.32 -4.08
N GLY A 312 -4.07 -6.40 -4.92
CA GLY A 312 -5.50 -6.34 -5.22
C GLY A 312 -6.04 -7.58 -5.96
N GLN A 313 -5.21 -8.21 -6.82
CA GLN A 313 -5.55 -9.51 -7.39
C GLN A 313 -5.52 -10.62 -6.32
N LEU A 314 -4.47 -10.67 -5.49
CA LEU A 314 -4.29 -11.70 -4.47
C LEU A 314 -5.35 -11.61 -3.38
N ALA A 315 -5.73 -10.40 -2.96
CA ALA A 315 -6.80 -10.19 -1.99
C ALA A 315 -8.11 -10.84 -2.47
N ARG A 316 -8.43 -10.70 -3.75
CA ARG A 316 -9.63 -11.29 -4.35
C ARG A 316 -9.53 -12.79 -4.65
N GLU A 317 -8.34 -13.32 -4.91
CA GLU A 317 -8.16 -14.72 -5.31
C GLU A 317 -7.77 -15.63 -4.14
N GLU A 318 -7.04 -15.12 -3.15
CA GLU A 318 -6.34 -15.95 -2.15
C GLU A 318 -6.65 -15.54 -0.69
N VAL A 319 -6.95 -14.25 -0.39
CA VAL A 319 -7.14 -13.74 0.98
C VAL A 319 -8.61 -13.82 1.42
N CYS A 320 -9.55 -13.35 0.60
CA CYS A 320 -10.97 -13.36 0.91
C CYS A 320 -11.66 -14.55 0.24
N ASP A 321 -12.70 -15.08 0.88
CA ASP A 321 -13.47 -16.22 0.37
C ASP A 321 -14.31 -15.87 -0.87
N ASP A 322 -14.81 -14.61 -0.95
CA ASP A 322 -15.55 -14.08 -2.09
C ASP A 322 -14.85 -12.80 -2.60
N GLU A 323 -14.74 -12.66 -3.92
CA GLU A 323 -14.16 -11.46 -4.53
C GLU A 323 -14.95 -10.19 -4.20
N SER A 324 -16.23 -10.29 -3.84
CA SER A 324 -17.07 -9.17 -3.41
C SER A 324 -16.76 -8.67 -2.00
N ASP A 325 -16.03 -9.44 -1.19
CA ASP A 325 -15.57 -9.04 0.14
C ASP A 325 -14.37 -8.07 0.08
N VAL A 326 -13.85 -7.82 -1.13
CA VAL A 326 -12.80 -6.84 -1.40
C VAL A 326 -13.38 -5.64 -2.14
N ALA A 327 -13.20 -4.44 -1.58
CA ALA A 327 -13.51 -3.18 -2.24
C ALA A 327 -12.22 -2.43 -2.59
N ALA A 328 -12.00 -2.13 -3.87
CA ALA A 328 -10.84 -1.40 -4.35
C ALA A 328 -11.22 -0.02 -4.89
N VAL A 329 -10.64 1.04 -4.33
CA VAL A 329 -10.85 2.43 -4.75
C VAL A 329 -9.57 2.95 -5.42
N GLY A 330 -9.63 3.23 -6.71
CA GLY A 330 -8.54 3.82 -7.47
C GLY A 330 -8.57 5.35 -7.42
N PHE A 331 -7.41 5.97 -7.56
CA PHE A 331 -7.28 7.43 -7.60
C PHE A 331 -6.56 7.89 -8.88
N GLY A 332 -6.90 9.07 -9.36
CA GLY A 332 -6.24 9.68 -10.50
C GLY A 332 -6.38 11.18 -10.53
N SER A 333 -5.49 11.86 -11.29
CA SER A 333 -5.52 13.32 -11.45
C SER A 333 -5.12 13.75 -12.86
N HIS A 334 -5.72 14.87 -13.32
CA HIS A 334 -5.39 15.40 -14.64
C HIS A 334 -4.03 16.06 -14.67
N ARG A 335 -3.70 16.92 -13.70
CA ARG A 335 -2.44 17.66 -13.59
C ARG A 335 -2.15 18.05 -12.16
N GLY A 336 -0.97 18.62 -11.90
CA GLY A 336 -0.67 19.16 -10.59
C GLY A 336 0.82 19.17 -10.26
N ARG A 337 1.11 18.80 -9.03
CA ARG A 337 2.47 18.65 -8.50
C ARG A 337 2.62 17.38 -7.70
N VAL A 338 3.85 16.89 -7.61
CA VAL A 338 4.20 15.68 -6.86
C VAL A 338 5.55 15.89 -6.17
N VAL A 339 5.75 15.25 -5.02
CA VAL A 339 7.09 15.02 -4.46
C VAL A 339 7.62 13.72 -5.03
N ALA A 340 8.83 13.73 -5.59
CA ALA A 340 9.53 12.53 -6.07
C ALA A 340 11.04 12.78 -6.13
N GLY A 341 11.85 11.72 -6.30
CA GLY A 341 13.23 11.82 -6.71
C GLY A 341 13.36 11.76 -8.24
N ASP A 342 14.40 12.34 -8.82
CA ASP A 342 14.73 12.19 -10.25
C ASP A 342 15.40 10.85 -10.55
N GLU A 343 16.04 10.24 -9.54
CA GLU A 343 16.57 8.88 -9.56
C GLU A 343 16.39 8.20 -8.20
N TRP A 344 16.64 6.92 -8.14
CA TRP A 344 16.54 6.17 -6.88
C TRP A 344 17.60 6.60 -5.86
N GLY A 345 17.13 7.05 -4.69
CA GLY A 345 18.00 7.53 -3.60
C GLY A 345 18.39 9.01 -3.74
N ALA A 346 17.86 9.72 -4.74
CA ALA A 346 18.05 11.16 -4.89
C ALA A 346 17.30 11.96 -3.82
N GLU A 347 17.71 13.22 -3.64
CA GLU A 347 16.93 14.18 -2.84
C GLU A 347 15.53 14.35 -3.43
N MET A 348 14.54 14.54 -2.57
CA MET A 348 13.18 14.78 -2.99
C MET A 348 13.00 16.19 -3.57
N GLU A 349 12.21 16.29 -4.62
CA GLU A 349 11.85 17.56 -5.25
C GLU A 349 10.35 17.70 -5.47
N ARG A 350 9.83 18.94 -5.45
CA ARG A 350 8.47 19.25 -5.89
C ARG A 350 8.45 19.41 -7.41
N MET A 351 7.99 18.39 -8.10
CA MET A 351 7.96 18.33 -9.56
C MET A 351 6.57 18.65 -10.11
N ARG A 352 6.53 19.21 -11.33
CA ARG A 352 5.26 19.43 -12.04
C ARG A 352 4.77 18.12 -12.66
N VAL A 353 3.48 17.82 -12.47
CA VAL A 353 2.76 16.79 -13.22
C VAL A 353 2.02 17.50 -14.37
N PRO A 354 2.38 17.24 -15.64
CA PRO A 354 1.73 17.86 -16.79
C PRO A 354 0.29 17.37 -16.96
N GLU A 355 -0.45 18.01 -17.87
CA GLU A 355 -1.78 17.53 -18.28
C GLU A 355 -1.73 16.05 -18.67
N ALA A 356 -2.78 15.33 -18.30
CA ALA A 356 -2.87 13.91 -18.58
C ALA A 356 -2.77 13.60 -20.06
N LYS A 357 -2.18 12.45 -20.39
CA LYS A 357 -2.04 11.99 -21.75
C LYS A 357 -3.40 11.89 -22.44
N ALA A 358 -3.54 12.52 -23.60
CA ALA A 358 -4.77 12.50 -24.38
C ALA A 358 -5.31 11.07 -24.57
N GLY A 359 -6.56 10.85 -24.21
CA GLY A 359 -7.24 9.55 -24.25
C GLY A 359 -6.93 8.62 -23.06
N SER A 360 -6.19 9.07 -22.04
CA SER A 360 -6.07 8.37 -20.76
C SER A 360 -7.35 8.46 -19.95
N HIS A 361 -7.47 7.70 -18.89
CA HIS A 361 -8.63 7.80 -17.99
C HIS A 361 -8.74 9.19 -17.37
N GLU A 362 -7.63 9.78 -16.93
CA GLU A 362 -7.58 11.12 -16.34
C GLU A 362 -7.98 12.23 -17.35
N ASP A 363 -7.60 12.10 -18.64
CA ASP A 363 -8.05 13.00 -19.71
C ASP A 363 -9.56 12.86 -19.96
N VAL A 364 -10.10 11.65 -19.87
CA VAL A 364 -11.55 11.39 -20.01
C VAL A 364 -12.34 12.07 -18.88
N PHE A 365 -11.90 11.96 -17.63
CA PHE A 365 -12.54 12.64 -16.50
C PHE A 365 -12.45 14.17 -16.62
N HIS A 366 -11.29 14.70 -16.98
CA HIS A 366 -11.13 16.13 -17.24
C HIS A 366 -12.09 16.64 -18.34
N ARG A 367 -12.23 15.90 -19.46
CA ARG A 367 -13.17 16.25 -20.55
C ARG A 367 -14.63 16.18 -20.12
N ALA A 368 -14.98 15.34 -19.17
CA ALA A 368 -16.32 15.26 -18.61
C ALA A 368 -16.75 16.57 -17.92
N GLY A 369 -15.78 17.43 -17.56
CA GLY A 369 -16.03 18.74 -16.98
C GLY A 369 -16.37 18.73 -15.49
N THR A 370 -16.14 17.60 -14.81
CA THR A 370 -16.21 17.48 -13.36
C THR A 370 -14.80 17.73 -12.80
N ALA A 371 -14.67 18.72 -11.90
CA ALA A 371 -13.37 19.05 -11.32
C ALA A 371 -12.86 17.90 -10.45
N ASP A 372 -13.64 17.54 -9.42
CA ASP A 372 -13.35 16.43 -8.53
C ASP A 372 -14.59 15.51 -8.50
N ALA A 373 -14.39 14.23 -8.75
CA ALA A 373 -15.49 13.30 -9.00
C ALA A 373 -15.25 11.91 -8.46
N ILE A 374 -16.33 11.24 -8.09
CA ILE A 374 -16.39 9.82 -7.77
C ILE A 374 -17.18 9.11 -8.86
N LEU A 375 -16.67 8.00 -9.33
CA LEU A 375 -17.38 7.08 -10.22
C LEU A 375 -17.35 5.69 -9.61
N GLU A 376 -18.51 5.19 -9.21
CA GLU A 376 -18.69 3.87 -8.66
C GLU A 376 -18.98 2.85 -9.77
N PHE A 377 -18.47 1.64 -9.60
CA PHE A 377 -18.71 0.47 -10.42
C PHE A 377 -19.44 -0.60 -9.60
N GLU A 378 -20.09 -1.56 -10.25
CA GLU A 378 -20.61 -2.73 -9.53
C GLU A 378 -19.44 -3.55 -9.00
N ARG A 379 -19.43 -3.83 -7.70
CA ARG A 379 -18.41 -4.63 -7.03
C ARG A 379 -18.35 -6.03 -7.67
N GLY A 380 -17.13 -6.52 -7.91
CA GLY A 380 -16.92 -7.76 -8.67
C GLY A 380 -17.22 -7.65 -10.17
N TYR A 381 -17.35 -6.42 -10.70
CA TYR A 381 -17.51 -6.18 -12.14
C TYR A 381 -16.37 -6.82 -12.94
N GLY A 382 -16.71 -7.53 -13.98
CA GLY A 382 -15.71 -8.22 -14.84
C GLY A 382 -15.29 -9.61 -14.37
N VAL A 383 -15.52 -9.98 -13.12
CA VAL A 383 -15.16 -11.29 -12.59
C VAL A 383 -16.38 -12.23 -12.56
N THR A 384 -17.50 -11.82 -12.00
CA THR A 384 -18.71 -12.64 -11.84
C THR A 384 -19.87 -12.21 -12.72
N GLY A 385 -20.00 -10.92 -12.97
CA GLY A 385 -21.01 -10.36 -13.87
C GLY A 385 -20.35 -10.08 -15.21
N GLY A 386 -20.80 -10.67 -16.26
CA GLY A 386 -20.39 -10.25 -17.60
C GLY A 386 -20.62 -8.74 -17.77
N PRO A 387 -19.92 -8.09 -18.70
CA PRO A 387 -20.04 -6.66 -18.90
C PRO A 387 -21.50 -6.28 -19.03
N LYS A 388 -21.90 -5.19 -18.40
CA LYS A 388 -23.11 -4.48 -18.79
C LYS A 388 -22.93 -4.01 -20.25
N GLY A 389 -23.06 -4.94 -21.19
CA GLY A 389 -22.93 -4.75 -22.63
C GLY A 389 -21.48 -4.58 -23.12
N ASP A 390 -21.18 -5.19 -24.26
CA ASP A 390 -19.92 -4.97 -25.02
C ASP A 390 -19.68 -3.49 -25.41
N ASP A 391 -20.61 -2.59 -25.09
CA ASP A 391 -20.69 -1.20 -25.52
C ASP A 391 -20.42 -0.14 -24.45
N ASP A 392 -20.04 -0.50 -23.18
CA ASP A 392 -19.66 0.49 -22.16
C ASP A 392 -18.32 1.18 -22.52
N PRO A 393 -18.32 2.49 -22.84
CA PRO A 393 -17.13 3.21 -23.26
C PRO A 393 -16.07 3.33 -22.14
N LEU A 394 -16.46 3.14 -20.87
CA LEU A 394 -15.54 3.13 -19.74
C LEU A 394 -14.78 1.81 -19.61
N ALA A 395 -15.27 0.74 -20.23
CA ALA A 395 -14.58 -0.54 -20.31
C ALA A 395 -13.56 -0.62 -21.46
N ASP A 396 -13.37 0.44 -22.22
CA ASP A 396 -12.29 0.53 -23.21
C ASP A 396 -10.93 0.65 -22.47
N PRO A 397 -9.93 -0.18 -22.80
CA PRO A 397 -8.61 -0.09 -22.22
C PRO A 397 -7.91 1.23 -22.56
N ARG A 398 -7.60 2.03 -21.52
CA ARG A 398 -6.90 3.32 -21.63
C ARG A 398 -5.66 3.34 -20.76
N GLY A 399 -4.76 4.28 -21.00
CA GLY A 399 -3.68 4.57 -20.07
C GLY A 399 -4.25 5.10 -18.75
N HIS A 400 -3.71 4.63 -17.63
CA HIS A 400 -3.97 5.13 -16.30
C HIS A 400 -2.64 5.52 -15.67
N ARG A 401 -2.51 6.77 -15.22
CA ARG A 401 -1.27 7.33 -14.69
C ARG A 401 -0.80 6.55 -13.45
N ALA A 402 0.50 6.33 -13.35
CA ALA A 402 1.15 5.63 -12.25
C ALA A 402 2.56 6.22 -12.05
N ILE A 403 2.68 7.18 -11.15
CA ILE A 403 3.96 7.81 -10.78
C ILE A 403 4.46 7.15 -9.51
N GLY A 404 5.63 6.51 -9.57
CA GLY A 404 6.31 5.93 -8.41
C GLY A 404 7.10 6.96 -7.61
N VAL A 405 8.06 6.47 -6.81
CA VAL A 405 8.97 7.31 -6.01
C VAL A 405 10.02 8.03 -6.86
N VAL A 406 10.24 7.57 -8.09
CA VAL A 406 11.09 8.22 -9.10
C VAL A 406 10.21 8.74 -10.22
N TYR A 407 10.41 10.01 -10.59
CA TYR A 407 9.63 10.66 -11.63
C TYR A 407 10.48 11.58 -12.49
N ASP A 408 10.24 11.52 -13.80
CA ASP A 408 10.81 12.45 -14.79
C ASP A 408 9.68 13.04 -15.63
N PRO A 409 9.32 14.33 -15.46
CA PRO A 409 8.27 14.98 -16.21
C PRO A 409 8.48 14.98 -17.73
N ASP A 410 9.73 14.92 -18.20
CA ASP A 410 10.06 14.88 -19.65
C ASP A 410 9.76 13.50 -20.27
N TYR A 411 9.63 12.44 -19.45
CA TYR A 411 9.26 11.08 -19.84
C TYR A 411 7.86 10.66 -19.37
N GLU A 412 6.98 11.60 -19.09
CA GLU A 412 5.60 11.39 -18.59
C GLU A 412 4.87 10.24 -19.32
N GLY A 413 5.02 10.12 -20.64
CA GLY A 413 4.37 9.06 -21.42
C GLY A 413 4.69 7.62 -20.98
N GLY A 414 5.76 7.41 -20.21
CA GLY A 414 6.18 6.13 -19.63
C GLY A 414 5.43 5.76 -18.35
N ASN A 415 4.78 6.72 -17.68
CA ASN A 415 4.11 6.57 -16.40
C ASN A 415 2.62 6.21 -16.53
N TYR A 416 2.27 5.37 -17.52
CA TYR A 416 0.90 4.93 -17.75
C TYR A 416 0.82 3.40 -17.86
N VAL A 417 -0.10 2.82 -17.11
CA VAL A 417 -0.47 1.41 -17.19
C VAL A 417 -1.77 1.28 -17.96
N ARG A 418 -1.80 0.49 -19.02
CA ARG A 418 -3.03 0.26 -19.78
C ARG A 418 -3.99 -0.58 -18.95
N THR A 419 -5.21 -0.06 -18.79
CA THR A 419 -6.18 -0.50 -17.77
C THR A 419 -7.59 -0.52 -18.33
N VAL A 420 -8.38 -1.52 -17.96
CA VAL A 420 -9.84 -1.54 -18.05
C VAL A 420 -10.37 -1.08 -16.68
N LEU A 421 -10.78 0.19 -16.59
CA LEU A 421 -11.05 0.85 -15.31
C LEU A 421 -12.09 0.14 -14.44
N PRO A 422 -13.32 -0.20 -14.95
CA PRO A 422 -14.35 -0.85 -14.15
C PRO A 422 -14.05 -2.32 -13.77
N ASP A 423 -13.07 -2.94 -14.42
CA ASP A 423 -12.61 -4.29 -14.06
C ASP A 423 -11.47 -4.23 -13.03
N ARG A 424 -10.86 -3.06 -12.86
CA ARG A 424 -9.71 -2.84 -11.98
C ARG A 424 -10.12 -2.38 -10.59
N TYR A 425 -11.18 -1.57 -10.49
CA TYR A 425 -11.64 -0.93 -9.26
C TYR A 425 -13.16 -1.05 -9.10
N ASP A 426 -13.63 -0.95 -7.86
CA ASP A 426 -15.06 -0.85 -7.51
C ASP A 426 -15.51 0.61 -7.46
N ALA A 427 -14.57 1.54 -7.22
CA ALA A 427 -14.79 2.98 -7.37
C ALA A 427 -13.52 3.67 -7.84
N PHE A 428 -13.68 4.82 -8.50
CA PHE A 428 -12.57 5.66 -8.94
C PHE A 428 -12.79 7.11 -8.51
N VAL A 429 -11.81 7.67 -7.81
CA VAL A 429 -11.80 9.07 -7.37
C VAL A 429 -10.86 9.87 -8.26
N HIS A 430 -11.38 10.89 -8.91
CA HIS A 430 -10.63 11.83 -9.75
C HIS A 430 -10.53 13.18 -9.07
N VAL A 431 -9.32 13.75 -9.06
CA VAL A 431 -9.03 15.12 -8.63
C VAL A 431 -8.37 15.85 -9.79
N ASP A 432 -9.00 16.90 -10.33
CA ASP A 432 -8.53 17.52 -11.58
C ASP A 432 -7.15 18.17 -11.44
N GLU A 433 -6.91 18.89 -10.35
CA GLU A 433 -5.65 19.58 -10.07
C GLU A 433 -5.17 19.28 -8.65
N THR A 434 -3.92 18.81 -8.52
CA THR A 434 -3.35 18.33 -7.26
C THR A 434 -2.11 19.09 -6.84
N GLU A 435 -1.84 19.11 -5.53
CA GLU A 435 -0.65 19.67 -4.92
C GLU A 435 0.32 18.57 -4.47
N ALA A 436 1.60 18.97 -4.37
CA ALA A 436 2.63 18.10 -3.85
C ALA A 436 2.46 17.87 -2.34
N LEU A 437 2.75 16.66 -1.88
CA LEU A 437 2.82 16.28 -0.47
C LEU A 437 3.70 17.25 0.34
N HIS A 438 3.52 17.28 1.67
CA HIS A 438 4.25 18.16 2.60
C HIS A 438 5.20 17.35 3.51
N PRO A 439 6.35 16.84 3.01
CA PRO A 439 7.34 16.16 3.82
C PRO A 439 7.96 17.09 4.88
N PHE A 440 8.43 16.51 5.99
CA PHE A 440 9.11 17.28 7.04
C PHE A 440 10.46 17.83 6.61
N ASP A 441 11.21 17.09 5.79
CA ASP A 441 12.60 17.36 5.41
C ASP A 441 12.75 18.10 4.07
N ILE A 442 11.67 18.72 3.58
CA ILE A 442 11.72 19.58 2.38
C ILE A 442 11.76 21.05 2.79
N GLU A 443 12.30 21.92 1.95
CA GLU A 443 12.33 23.38 2.22
C GLU A 443 10.93 23.91 2.56
N GLY A 444 10.76 24.47 3.76
CA GLY A 444 9.48 24.93 4.31
C GLY A 444 8.63 23.84 4.96
N GLY A 445 9.16 22.64 5.17
CA GLY A 445 8.47 21.51 5.81
C GLY A 445 8.51 21.53 7.35
N GLU A 446 9.24 22.47 7.97
CA GLU A 446 9.38 22.54 9.43
C GLU A 446 8.09 22.95 10.15
N THR A 447 7.16 23.53 9.43
CA THR A 447 5.85 23.93 9.95
C THR A 447 4.73 23.26 9.17
N PRO A 448 3.61 22.93 9.85
CA PRO A 448 2.48 22.34 9.15
C PRO A 448 1.93 23.28 8.06
N PRO A 449 1.43 22.76 6.94
CA PRO A 449 0.78 23.56 5.91
C PRO A 449 -0.49 24.25 6.44
N GLU A 450 -0.95 25.30 5.76
CA GLU A 450 -2.18 26.02 6.14
C GLU A 450 -3.41 25.10 6.19
N THR A 451 -3.36 23.98 5.45
CA THR A 451 -4.41 22.97 5.38
C THR A 451 -4.37 21.92 6.50
N TYR A 452 -3.39 22.00 7.40
CA TYR A 452 -3.28 21.07 8.53
C TYR A 452 -4.38 21.35 9.60
N PRO A 453 -5.01 20.32 10.19
CA PRO A 453 -4.85 18.88 9.91
C PRO A 453 -5.59 18.37 8.68
N TRP A 454 -6.66 18.93 8.24
CA TRP A 454 -7.51 18.34 7.19
C TRP A 454 -7.88 19.27 6.05
N GLY A 455 -7.38 20.49 6.03
CA GLY A 455 -7.56 21.47 4.95
C GLY A 455 -8.98 21.51 4.37
N VAL A 456 -9.86 22.16 5.07
CA VAL A 456 -11.21 22.43 4.55
C VAL A 456 -11.17 23.73 3.75
#